data_1c1a80b16410bf3463fda143928ae2c8
#
_entry.id   1c1a80b16410bf3463fda143928ae2c8
#
_cell.length_a   1.000
_cell.length_b   1.000
_cell.length_c   1.000
_cell.angle_alpha   90.00
_cell.angle_beta   90.00
_cell.angle_gamma   90.00
#
_symmetry.space_group_name_H-M   'P 1'
#
loop_
_entity.id
_entity.type
_entity.pdbx_description
1 polymer ?
#
loop_
_entity_poly.entity_id
_entity_poly.type
_entity_poly.pdbx_seq_one_letter_code
_entity_poly.pdbx_strand_id
1 'polypeptide(L)'
;MTRLVRRMRERLDAESRKRGRRLILGVRVPQTVAECRALGYDIATWVKEGLVDYIAPSDFFFTSFNARFEDFAALTRPSKCMLYPTVHPKTCWQDQDHFMSLENYRAAVRNKYAAGADGISVFNYMYHWVGRTLDYPPGPAMYPLALTWLREMPDPRLLGERSRHYLSYPLYAGHWGGISPGGVPSVSDPTFIKNDRIVLGRKLGSNGEYRFRICEDLAQPGPVAEMIVTIAGIVGADKQCPARLQRDGSFKPPAKDKLAFYVNGTVVPAETIKVSWPSRGRSKAYGRPFQTCSIFMFPLTSLPTVFGDNKLKAELVAVDEQGKSEIIIDHLEVTVVPSWKRPPQ
;
A
#
# COMPACT_ATOMS: atom_id res chain seq x y z
N MET A 1 5.79 -28.26 8.58
CA MET A 1 5.83 -27.88 7.14
C MET A 1 7.18 -28.21 6.50
N THR A 2 8.33 -27.89 7.08
CA THR A 2 9.68 -28.11 6.51
C THR A 2 9.95 -29.56 6.05
N ARG A 3 9.52 -30.58 6.85
CA ARG A 3 9.63 -31.99 6.45
C ARG A 3 8.92 -32.32 5.14
N LEU A 4 7.77 -31.70 4.90
CA LEU A 4 7.01 -31.86 3.63
C LEU A 4 7.80 -31.23 2.48
N VAL A 5 8.32 -30.02 2.64
CA VAL A 5 9.08 -29.31 1.61
C VAL A 5 10.36 -30.08 1.24
N ARG A 6 11.09 -30.67 2.22
CA ARG A 6 12.24 -31.55 1.96
C ARG A 6 11.86 -32.74 1.09
N ARG A 7 10.77 -33.45 1.44
CA ARG A 7 10.30 -34.59 0.64
C ARG A 7 9.90 -34.20 -0.78
N MET A 8 9.28 -33.02 -0.94
CA MET A 8 8.98 -32.48 -2.28
C MET A 8 10.26 -32.25 -3.07
N ARG A 9 11.27 -31.62 -2.46
CA ARG A 9 12.57 -31.36 -3.11
C ARG A 9 13.26 -32.65 -3.52
N GLU A 10 13.35 -33.63 -2.62
CA GLU A 10 13.94 -34.96 -2.90
C GLU A 10 13.28 -35.63 -4.11
N ARG A 11 11.94 -35.62 -4.19
CA ARG A 11 11.20 -36.19 -5.33
C ARG A 11 11.44 -35.40 -6.62
N LEU A 12 11.46 -34.08 -6.56
CA LEU A 12 11.73 -33.24 -7.72
C LEU A 12 13.17 -33.43 -8.22
N ASP A 13 14.13 -33.62 -7.32
CA ASP A 13 15.52 -33.87 -7.69
C ASP A 13 15.69 -35.26 -8.33
N ALA A 14 14.99 -36.27 -7.84
CA ALA A 14 14.98 -37.59 -8.45
C ALA A 14 14.39 -37.55 -9.87
N GLU A 15 13.28 -36.83 -10.04
CA GLU A 15 12.64 -36.68 -11.34
C GLU A 15 13.45 -35.78 -12.30
N SER A 16 14.14 -34.76 -11.76
CA SER A 16 15.06 -33.90 -12.52
C SER A 16 16.19 -34.69 -13.15
N ARG A 17 16.76 -35.64 -12.40
CA ARG A 17 17.82 -36.55 -12.91
C ARG A 17 17.32 -37.40 -14.08
N LYS A 18 16.11 -37.95 -13.97
CA LYS A 18 15.49 -38.73 -15.06
C LYS A 18 15.28 -37.93 -16.32
N ARG A 19 14.90 -36.65 -16.16
CA ARG A 19 14.55 -35.76 -17.27
C ARG A 19 15.73 -34.95 -17.82
N GLY A 20 16.91 -35.06 -17.24
CA GLY A 20 18.08 -34.28 -17.62
C GLY A 20 17.92 -32.76 -17.45
N ARG A 21 16.94 -32.32 -16.66
CA ARG A 21 16.72 -30.87 -16.38
C ARG A 21 16.21 -30.65 -14.97
N ARG A 22 16.63 -29.58 -14.34
CA ARG A 22 16.15 -29.18 -13.01
C ARG A 22 14.67 -28.83 -13.04
N LEU A 23 13.90 -29.39 -12.12
CA LEU A 23 12.53 -29.00 -11.84
C LEU A 23 12.51 -27.96 -10.72
N ILE A 24 11.81 -26.88 -10.97
CA ILE A 24 11.74 -25.72 -10.07
C ILE A 24 10.68 -25.95 -9.01
N LEU A 25 11.01 -25.64 -7.75
CA LEU A 25 10.07 -25.58 -6.64
C LEU A 25 9.93 -24.13 -6.15
N GLY A 26 8.81 -23.50 -6.48
CA GLY A 26 8.45 -22.20 -5.97
C GLY A 26 7.38 -22.29 -4.89
N VAL A 27 7.39 -21.36 -3.96
CA VAL A 27 6.39 -21.28 -2.91
C VAL A 27 5.83 -19.87 -2.78
N ARG A 28 4.50 -19.77 -2.69
CA ARG A 28 3.83 -18.55 -2.30
C ARG A 28 3.63 -18.59 -0.78
N VAL A 29 4.01 -17.51 -0.11
CA VAL A 29 4.03 -17.42 1.35
C VAL A 29 3.40 -16.10 1.81
N PRO A 30 3.00 -15.96 3.08
CA PRO A 30 2.57 -14.69 3.64
C PRO A 30 3.56 -13.56 3.40
N GLN A 31 3.10 -12.33 3.48
CA GLN A 31 3.88 -11.14 3.10
C GLN A 31 4.93 -10.72 4.12
N THR A 32 4.96 -11.32 5.32
CA THR A 32 5.99 -11.06 6.33
C THR A 32 6.66 -12.34 6.80
N VAL A 33 7.95 -12.25 7.15
CA VAL A 33 8.69 -13.38 7.74
C VAL A 33 8.08 -13.80 9.07
N ALA A 34 7.52 -12.84 9.82
CA ALA A 34 6.85 -13.11 11.09
C ALA A 34 5.58 -13.95 10.90
N GLU A 35 4.73 -13.62 9.92
CA GLU A 35 3.55 -14.42 9.56
C GLU A 35 3.93 -15.82 9.09
N CYS A 36 4.96 -15.93 8.23
CA CYS A 36 5.47 -17.22 7.80
C CYS A 36 5.81 -18.09 9.00
N ARG A 37 6.53 -17.54 9.96
CA ARG A 37 6.94 -18.25 11.17
C ARG A 37 5.74 -18.65 12.02
N ALA A 38 4.77 -17.75 12.23
CA ALA A 38 3.55 -18.02 12.98
C ALA A 38 2.71 -19.16 12.37
N LEU A 39 2.71 -19.27 11.05
CA LEU A 39 2.03 -20.35 10.30
C LEU A 39 2.87 -21.63 10.16
N GLY A 40 4.05 -21.68 10.78
CA GLY A 40 4.95 -22.84 10.72
C GLY A 40 5.70 -22.97 9.39
N TYR A 41 5.86 -21.87 8.64
CA TYR A 41 6.66 -21.80 7.43
C TYR A 41 8.05 -21.29 7.79
N ASP A 42 9.01 -22.22 7.89
CA ASP A 42 10.41 -21.91 8.20
C ASP A 42 11.16 -21.54 6.92
N ILE A 43 10.88 -20.36 6.41
CA ILE A 43 11.44 -19.85 5.16
C ILE A 43 12.98 -19.79 5.24
N ALA A 44 13.51 -19.38 6.39
CA ALA A 44 14.96 -19.29 6.58
C ALA A 44 15.65 -20.64 6.35
N THR A 45 15.09 -21.71 6.92
CA THR A 45 15.60 -23.07 6.69
C THR A 45 15.41 -23.50 5.24
N TRP A 46 14.26 -23.23 4.63
CA TRP A 46 14.01 -23.64 3.25
C TRP A 46 14.97 -22.99 2.26
N VAL A 47 15.26 -21.72 2.46
CA VAL A 47 16.26 -20.99 1.65
C VAL A 47 17.67 -21.47 1.92
N LYS A 48 18.06 -21.58 3.20
CA LYS A 48 19.41 -22.02 3.60
C LYS A 48 19.76 -23.41 3.09
N GLU A 49 18.81 -24.35 3.13
CA GLU A 49 18.99 -25.72 2.67
C GLU A 49 18.78 -25.89 1.15
N GLY A 50 18.43 -24.83 0.43
CA GLY A 50 18.17 -24.88 -1.02
C GLY A 50 16.94 -25.72 -1.39
N LEU A 51 15.96 -25.82 -0.49
CA LEU A 51 14.75 -26.61 -0.70
C LEU A 51 13.81 -25.98 -1.72
N VAL A 52 13.86 -24.65 -1.84
CA VAL A 52 13.01 -23.87 -2.76
C VAL A 52 13.89 -23.04 -3.70
N ASP A 53 13.45 -22.90 -4.93
CA ASP A 53 14.16 -22.15 -5.96
C ASP A 53 13.73 -20.67 -5.99
N TYR A 54 12.49 -20.39 -5.59
CA TYR A 54 12.02 -19.02 -5.37
C TYR A 54 10.92 -18.96 -4.31
N ILE A 55 10.80 -17.79 -3.70
CA ILE A 55 9.71 -17.45 -2.81
C ILE A 55 8.92 -16.27 -3.37
N ALA A 56 7.61 -16.33 -3.24
CA ALA A 56 6.68 -15.28 -3.67
C ALA A 56 5.87 -14.78 -2.46
N PRO A 57 6.43 -13.85 -1.66
CA PRO A 57 5.68 -13.27 -0.55
C PRO A 57 4.47 -12.49 -1.06
N SER A 58 3.34 -12.69 -0.41
CA SER A 58 2.05 -12.21 -0.89
C SER A 58 1.12 -11.98 0.26
N ASP A 59 0.40 -10.87 0.25
CA ASP A 59 -0.87 -10.81 0.96
C ASP A 59 -1.87 -11.81 0.36
N PHE A 60 -3.01 -11.97 0.99
CA PHE A 60 -4.01 -12.89 0.49
C PHE A 60 -4.71 -12.37 -0.77
N PHE A 61 -5.04 -11.06 -0.81
CA PHE A 61 -5.78 -10.44 -1.92
C PHE A 61 -5.29 -9.06 -2.33
N PHE A 62 -4.39 -8.43 -1.56
CA PHE A 62 -4.07 -7.02 -1.73
C PHE A 62 -2.61 -6.78 -2.01
N THR A 63 -2.32 -5.65 -2.64
CA THR A 63 -0.96 -5.13 -2.78
C THR A 63 -0.71 -4.12 -1.69
N SER A 64 0.18 -4.47 -0.74
CA SER A 64 0.69 -3.50 0.22
C SER A 64 1.83 -2.69 -0.39
N PHE A 65 1.71 -1.37 -0.32
CA PHE A 65 2.78 -0.45 -0.68
C PHE A 65 3.81 -0.29 0.45
N ASN A 66 3.42 -0.64 1.68
CA ASN A 66 4.26 -0.51 2.88
C ASN A 66 4.92 -1.82 3.32
N ALA A 67 4.71 -2.94 2.60
CA ALA A 67 5.29 -4.22 2.97
C ALA A 67 6.82 -4.21 2.92
N ARG A 68 7.45 -4.83 3.94
CA ARG A 68 8.90 -4.88 4.11
C ARG A 68 9.46 -6.16 3.50
N PHE A 69 9.65 -6.16 2.20
CA PHE A 69 10.23 -7.32 1.50
C PHE A 69 11.75 -7.43 1.67
N GLU A 70 12.41 -6.43 2.24
CA GLU A 70 13.83 -6.47 2.62
C GLU A 70 14.16 -7.63 3.55
N ASP A 71 13.23 -7.99 4.43
CA ASP A 71 13.42 -9.11 5.35
C ASP A 71 13.54 -10.44 4.59
N PHE A 72 12.80 -10.61 3.49
CA PHE A 72 12.95 -11.75 2.60
C PHE A 72 14.20 -11.63 1.75
N ALA A 73 14.51 -10.44 1.24
CA ALA A 73 15.73 -10.22 0.46
C ALA A 73 16.98 -10.55 1.28
N ALA A 74 16.99 -10.22 2.56
CA ALA A 74 18.10 -10.59 3.46
C ALA A 74 18.28 -12.10 3.59
N LEU A 75 17.20 -12.89 3.51
CA LEU A 75 17.27 -14.35 3.52
C LEU A 75 17.73 -14.93 2.18
N THR A 76 17.27 -14.37 1.06
CA THR A 76 17.51 -14.93 -0.28
C THR A 76 18.85 -14.52 -0.88
N ARG A 77 19.34 -13.30 -0.63
CA ARG A 77 20.63 -12.79 -1.18
C ARG A 77 21.83 -13.70 -1.01
N PRO A 78 22.07 -14.37 0.14
CA PRO A 78 23.20 -15.28 0.30
C PRO A 78 22.98 -16.65 -0.35
N SER A 79 21.90 -16.85 -1.07
CA SER A 79 21.50 -18.14 -1.64
C SER A 79 21.25 -18.04 -3.15
N LYS A 80 20.82 -19.16 -3.75
CA LYS A 80 20.33 -19.21 -5.14
C LYS A 80 18.83 -19.07 -5.23
N CYS A 81 18.15 -18.89 -4.11
CA CYS A 81 16.71 -18.72 -4.06
C CYS A 81 16.33 -17.31 -4.49
N MET A 82 15.42 -17.18 -5.44
CA MET A 82 14.98 -15.89 -5.95
C MET A 82 13.78 -15.35 -5.18
N LEU A 83 13.66 -14.04 -5.13
CA LEU A 83 12.57 -13.31 -4.48
C LEU A 83 11.63 -12.69 -5.51
N TYR A 84 10.38 -13.15 -5.55
CA TYR A 84 9.33 -12.65 -6.45
C TYR A 84 8.09 -12.16 -5.68
N PRO A 85 8.15 -11.00 -5.02
CA PRO A 85 7.01 -10.46 -4.29
C PRO A 85 5.80 -10.29 -5.20
N THR A 86 4.63 -10.61 -4.67
CA THR A 86 3.42 -10.68 -5.47
C THR A 86 2.71 -9.34 -5.57
N VAL A 87 2.12 -9.06 -6.73
CA VAL A 87 1.20 -7.95 -6.99
C VAL A 87 -0.20 -8.50 -7.20
N HIS A 88 -1.16 -7.87 -6.56
CA HIS A 88 -2.60 -8.13 -6.68
C HIS A 88 -3.31 -6.99 -7.42
N PRO A 89 -4.51 -7.23 -7.96
CA PRO A 89 -5.25 -6.19 -8.68
C PRO A 89 -5.82 -5.09 -7.79
N LYS A 90 -5.85 -5.30 -6.47
CA LYS A 90 -6.46 -4.40 -5.50
C LYS A 90 -5.48 -3.97 -4.42
N THR A 91 -5.74 -2.81 -3.84
CA THR A 91 -4.98 -2.26 -2.70
C THR A 91 -5.66 -2.56 -1.36
N CYS A 92 -6.98 -2.63 -1.35
CA CYS A 92 -7.76 -3.09 -0.19
C CYS A 92 -9.08 -3.70 -0.66
N TRP A 93 -9.71 -4.50 0.22
CA TRP A 93 -11.00 -5.10 -0.09
C TRP A 93 -12.17 -4.15 0.03
N GLN A 94 -12.05 -3.22 0.91
CA GLN A 94 -13.16 -2.36 1.30
C GLN A 94 -13.42 -1.26 0.28
N ASP A 95 -12.40 -0.95 -0.49
CA ASP A 95 -12.50 -0.08 -1.63
C ASP A 95 -12.70 -0.90 -2.90
N GLN A 96 -13.92 -1.40 -3.09
CA GLN A 96 -14.27 -2.18 -4.28
C GLN A 96 -14.09 -1.39 -5.58
N ASP A 97 -14.01 -0.07 -5.48
CA ASP A 97 -13.87 0.84 -6.61
C ASP A 97 -12.40 1.07 -6.99
N HIS A 98 -11.43 0.58 -6.17
CA HIS A 98 -10.00 0.83 -6.38
C HIS A 98 -9.25 -0.42 -6.84
N PHE A 99 -9.46 -0.78 -8.09
CA PHE A 99 -8.44 -1.52 -8.81
C PHE A 99 -7.21 -0.63 -9.01
N MET A 100 -6.04 -1.26 -8.99
CA MET A 100 -4.79 -0.56 -9.22
C MET A 100 -4.74 0.03 -10.63
N SER A 101 -4.44 1.32 -10.72
CA SER A 101 -4.11 1.98 -12.00
C SER A 101 -2.72 1.56 -12.47
N LEU A 102 -2.36 1.94 -13.71
CA LEU A 102 -0.99 1.73 -14.20
C LEU A 102 0.06 2.42 -13.32
N GLU A 103 -0.26 3.60 -12.80
CA GLU A 103 0.58 4.36 -11.88
C GLU A 103 0.76 3.62 -10.54
N ASN A 104 -0.30 2.98 -10.05
CA ASN A 104 -0.22 2.17 -8.84
C ASN A 104 0.66 0.93 -9.04
N TYR A 105 0.52 0.23 -10.17
CA TYR A 105 1.40 -0.91 -10.49
C TYR A 105 2.86 -0.49 -10.54
N ARG A 106 3.18 0.63 -11.20
CA ARG A 106 4.56 1.15 -11.28
C ARG A 106 5.12 1.44 -9.90
N ALA A 107 4.35 2.12 -9.04
CA ALA A 107 4.75 2.43 -7.68
C ALA A 107 4.97 1.18 -6.82
N ALA A 108 4.01 0.24 -6.85
CA ALA A 108 4.10 -1.01 -6.09
C ALA A 108 5.29 -1.87 -6.51
N VAL A 109 5.51 -2.01 -7.82
CA VAL A 109 6.62 -2.79 -8.38
C VAL A 109 7.95 -2.13 -8.07
N ARG A 110 8.03 -0.79 -8.17
CA ARG A 110 9.24 -0.05 -7.79
C ARG A 110 9.62 -0.27 -6.33
N ASN A 111 8.66 -0.22 -5.41
CA ASN A 111 8.91 -0.54 -4.00
C ASN A 111 9.45 -1.96 -3.80
N LYS A 112 8.97 -2.93 -4.57
CA LYS A 112 9.42 -4.32 -4.48
C LYS A 112 10.85 -4.50 -4.99
N TYR A 113 11.20 -3.89 -6.11
CA TYR A 113 12.58 -3.91 -6.60
C TYR A 113 13.53 -3.18 -5.66
N ALA A 114 13.12 -2.04 -5.11
CA ALA A 114 13.90 -1.31 -4.12
C ALA A 114 14.15 -2.14 -2.84
N ALA A 115 13.22 -3.01 -2.48
CA ALA A 115 13.37 -3.96 -1.38
C ALA A 115 14.26 -5.17 -1.72
N GLY A 116 14.73 -5.29 -2.96
CA GLY A 116 15.66 -6.34 -3.39
C GLY A 116 15.01 -7.54 -4.07
N ALA A 117 13.84 -7.34 -4.70
CA ALA A 117 13.21 -8.38 -5.53
C ALA A 117 14.04 -8.68 -6.78
N ASP A 118 14.12 -9.95 -7.15
CA ASP A 118 14.72 -10.41 -8.40
C ASP A 118 13.75 -10.31 -9.58
N GLY A 119 12.45 -10.24 -9.27
CA GLY A 119 11.37 -10.11 -10.23
C GLY A 119 10.03 -9.96 -9.51
N ILE A 120 8.94 -10.02 -10.26
CA ILE A 120 7.60 -9.81 -9.72
C ILE A 120 6.70 -10.99 -10.06
N SER A 121 5.97 -11.49 -9.06
CA SER A 121 4.89 -12.43 -9.24
C SER A 121 3.57 -11.68 -9.40
N VAL A 122 2.70 -12.18 -10.26
CA VAL A 122 1.35 -11.61 -10.48
C VAL A 122 0.32 -12.66 -10.09
N PHE A 123 -0.49 -12.35 -9.11
CA PHE A 123 -1.52 -13.25 -8.65
C PHE A 123 -2.87 -12.95 -9.27
N ASN A 124 -3.57 -14.01 -9.71
CA ASN A 124 -4.88 -13.89 -10.35
C ASN A 124 -4.89 -12.86 -11.49
N TYR A 125 -3.94 -12.98 -12.39
CA TYR A 125 -3.73 -12.03 -13.48
C TYR A 125 -5.00 -11.66 -14.25
N MET A 126 -5.90 -12.60 -14.45
CA MET A 126 -7.17 -12.35 -15.11
C MET A 126 -8.00 -11.25 -14.46
N TYR A 127 -7.93 -11.11 -13.13
CA TYR A 127 -8.66 -10.06 -12.41
C TYR A 127 -8.03 -8.66 -12.57
N HIS A 128 -6.84 -8.56 -13.13
CA HIS A 128 -6.20 -7.29 -13.39
C HIS A 128 -6.73 -6.61 -14.66
N TRP A 129 -7.40 -7.35 -15.53
CA TRP A 129 -7.86 -6.84 -16.83
C TRP A 129 -9.23 -7.33 -17.28
N VAL A 130 -9.75 -8.42 -16.78
CA VAL A 130 -11.13 -8.85 -17.05
C VAL A 130 -12.06 -7.99 -16.18
N GLY A 131 -12.35 -6.81 -16.67
CA GLY A 131 -13.35 -5.99 -16.08
C GLY A 131 -14.72 -6.51 -16.41
N ARG A 132 -15.55 -6.63 -15.39
CA ARG A 132 -16.97 -6.91 -15.34
C ARG A 132 -17.35 -8.37 -15.15
N THR A 133 -17.19 -8.82 -13.97
CA THR A 133 -18.32 -9.46 -13.29
C THR A 133 -19.26 -8.34 -12.81
N LEU A 134 -20.54 -8.60 -12.76
CA LEU A 134 -21.60 -7.62 -12.40
C LEU A 134 -21.33 -6.85 -11.09
N ASP A 135 -20.43 -7.32 -10.26
CA ASP A 135 -20.12 -6.81 -8.92
C ASP A 135 -18.82 -5.99 -8.84
N TYR A 136 -18.05 -5.87 -9.94
CA TYR A 136 -16.77 -5.16 -9.94
C TYR A 136 -16.72 -4.14 -11.07
N PRO A 137 -16.29 -2.89 -10.77
CA PRO A 137 -16.03 -1.91 -11.81
C PRO A 137 -14.98 -2.46 -12.79
N PRO A 138 -14.96 -2.01 -14.03
CA PRO A 138 -13.96 -2.44 -14.99
C PRO A 138 -12.57 -2.21 -14.41
N GLY A 139 -11.71 -3.22 -14.48
CA GLY A 139 -10.32 -3.08 -14.09
C GLY A 139 -9.63 -1.95 -14.85
N PRO A 140 -8.52 -1.42 -14.35
CA PRO A 140 -7.90 -0.19 -14.84
C PRO A 140 -7.35 -0.31 -16.26
N ALA A 141 -7.21 -1.52 -16.76
CA ALA A 141 -6.73 -1.74 -18.12
C ALA A 141 -7.47 -2.89 -18.77
N MET A 142 -8.26 -2.57 -19.79
CA MET A 142 -8.79 -3.58 -20.68
C MET A 142 -7.68 -4.13 -21.59
N TYR A 143 -7.79 -5.40 -21.97
CA TYR A 143 -6.94 -5.96 -23.03
C TYR A 143 -7.07 -5.10 -24.32
N PRO A 144 -5.98 -4.71 -25.02
CA PRO A 144 -4.58 -5.09 -24.77
C PRO A 144 -3.82 -4.19 -23.79
N LEU A 145 -4.40 -3.15 -23.23
CA LEU A 145 -3.74 -2.21 -22.32
C LEU A 145 -3.18 -2.90 -21.07
N ALA A 146 -3.83 -3.97 -20.62
CA ALA A 146 -3.35 -4.81 -19.55
C ALA A 146 -1.92 -5.37 -19.81
N LEU A 147 -1.53 -5.56 -21.05
CA LEU A 147 -0.18 -6.01 -21.40
C LEU A 147 0.88 -4.92 -21.26
N THR A 148 0.48 -3.66 -21.22
CA THR A 148 1.42 -2.53 -21.14
C THR A 148 2.21 -2.58 -19.85
N TRP A 149 1.54 -2.78 -18.71
CA TRP A 149 2.22 -2.82 -17.43
C TRP A 149 3.07 -4.09 -17.24
N LEU A 150 2.70 -5.22 -17.86
CA LEU A 150 3.53 -6.42 -17.90
C LEU A 150 4.84 -6.18 -18.63
N ARG A 151 4.84 -5.33 -19.66
CA ARG A 151 6.06 -4.96 -20.38
C ARG A 151 6.93 -3.98 -19.60
N GLU A 152 6.31 -3.09 -18.83
CA GLU A 152 7.03 -2.13 -17.99
C GLU A 152 7.60 -2.78 -16.72
N MET A 153 6.89 -3.77 -16.16
CA MET A 153 7.21 -4.39 -14.88
C MET A 153 8.64 -4.97 -14.77
N PRO A 154 9.20 -5.63 -15.79
CA PRO A 154 10.56 -6.20 -15.70
C PRO A 154 11.67 -5.16 -15.74
N ASP A 155 11.39 -3.90 -16.10
CA ASP A 155 12.40 -2.85 -16.23
C ASP A 155 12.24 -1.76 -15.16
N PRO A 156 13.00 -1.81 -14.07
CA PRO A 156 12.95 -0.80 -13.01
C PRO A 156 13.22 0.63 -13.48
N ARG A 157 13.95 0.82 -14.59
CA ARG A 157 14.23 2.15 -15.15
C ARG A 157 12.97 2.75 -15.77
N LEU A 158 12.26 1.97 -16.60
CA LEU A 158 10.99 2.42 -17.18
C LEU A 158 9.96 2.79 -16.10
N LEU A 159 9.95 2.06 -14.99
CA LEU A 159 9.09 2.38 -13.86
C LEU A 159 9.43 3.76 -13.27
N GLY A 160 10.73 4.13 -13.23
CA GLY A 160 11.19 5.43 -12.76
C GLY A 160 10.86 6.60 -13.69
N GLU A 161 10.75 6.35 -14.99
CA GLU A 161 10.48 7.36 -16.02
C GLU A 161 8.99 7.69 -16.20
N ARG A 162 8.08 6.95 -15.58
CA ARG A 162 6.63 7.11 -15.73
C ARG A 162 6.00 7.64 -14.45
N SER A 163 4.80 8.21 -14.55
CA SER A 163 4.04 8.64 -13.38
C SER A 163 3.73 7.46 -12.48
N ARG A 164 3.79 7.68 -11.18
CA ARG A 164 3.58 6.68 -10.13
C ARG A 164 2.63 7.22 -9.08
N HIS A 165 1.82 6.33 -8.53
CA HIS A 165 0.86 6.67 -7.50
C HIS A 165 0.95 5.63 -6.39
N TYR A 166 1.54 6.03 -5.27
CA TYR A 166 1.68 5.23 -4.05
C TYR A 166 0.41 5.37 -3.23
N LEU A 167 -0.08 4.23 -2.75
CA LEU A 167 -1.26 4.16 -1.91
C LEU A 167 -0.89 3.50 -0.58
N SER A 168 -1.11 4.19 0.51
CA SER A 168 -0.94 3.66 1.85
C SER A 168 -2.31 3.62 2.52
N TYR A 169 -2.99 2.49 2.36
CA TYR A 169 -4.23 2.17 3.05
C TYR A 169 -3.94 1.19 4.17
N PRO A 170 -4.68 1.23 5.27
CA PRO A 170 -4.65 0.17 6.23
C PRO A 170 -5.09 -1.13 5.53
N LEU A 171 -4.20 -2.09 5.50
CA LEU A 171 -4.58 -3.45 5.15
C LEU A 171 -5.38 -4.00 6.32
N TYR A 172 -6.70 -3.92 6.21
CA TYR A 172 -7.55 -4.44 7.24
C TYR A 172 -7.31 -5.91 7.44
N ALA A 173 -6.61 -6.21 8.50
CA ALA A 173 -6.72 -7.50 9.16
C ALA A 173 -8.20 -7.93 9.37
N GLY A 174 -9.12 -6.99 9.28
CA GLY A 174 -10.53 -7.19 9.53
C GLY A 174 -11.37 -7.62 8.36
N HIS A 175 -10.86 -7.75 7.16
CA HIS A 175 -11.71 -8.15 6.06
C HIS A 175 -12.26 -9.56 6.24
N TRP A 176 -11.45 -10.44 6.77
CA TRP A 176 -11.83 -11.79 7.21
C TRP A 176 -11.80 -11.90 8.74
N GLY A 177 -12.18 -10.85 9.45
CA GLY A 177 -12.17 -10.84 10.91
C GLY A 177 -10.78 -10.78 11.53
N GLY A 178 -9.78 -10.20 10.86
CA GLY A 178 -8.40 -10.23 11.32
C GLY A 178 -7.77 -11.61 11.25
N ILE A 179 -8.37 -12.50 10.49
CA ILE A 179 -8.02 -13.91 10.43
C ILE A 179 -7.47 -14.19 9.04
N SER A 180 -6.25 -14.66 8.97
CA SER A 180 -5.71 -15.25 7.75
C SER A 180 -6.54 -16.50 7.38
N PRO A 181 -6.51 -16.96 6.13
CA PRO A 181 -7.14 -18.22 5.75
C PRO A 181 -6.70 -19.34 6.70
N GLY A 182 -7.66 -19.94 7.38
CA GLY A 182 -7.38 -20.98 8.39
C GLY A 182 -7.66 -20.57 9.83
N GLY A 183 -8.22 -19.40 10.08
CA GLY A 183 -8.66 -18.98 11.43
C GLY A 183 -7.53 -18.52 12.34
N VAL A 184 -6.30 -18.39 11.81
CA VAL A 184 -5.19 -17.82 12.56
C VAL A 184 -5.29 -16.30 12.47
N PRO A 185 -5.19 -15.55 13.60
CA PRO A 185 -5.10 -14.10 13.55
C PRO A 185 -4.00 -13.73 12.55
N SER A 186 -4.32 -12.86 11.61
CA SER A 186 -3.29 -12.29 10.74
C SER A 186 -2.29 -11.59 11.65
N VAL A 187 -1.14 -12.20 11.81
CA VAL A 187 0.00 -11.60 12.50
C VAL A 187 0.72 -10.75 11.45
N SER A 188 -0.02 -9.88 10.78
CA SER A 188 0.62 -8.74 10.18
C SER A 188 1.42 -8.10 11.31
N ASP A 189 2.67 -7.77 11.04
CA ASP A 189 3.57 -7.12 11.98
C ASP A 189 2.74 -6.26 12.97
N PRO A 190 2.78 -6.52 14.28
CA PRO A 190 1.99 -5.75 15.25
C PRO A 190 2.25 -4.26 15.15
N THR A 191 3.43 -3.87 14.66
CA THR A 191 3.75 -2.49 14.30
C THR A 191 2.96 -2.03 13.07
N PHE A 192 2.69 -2.91 12.12
CA PHE A 192 1.90 -2.62 10.93
C PHE A 192 0.44 -2.34 11.30
N ILE A 193 -0.21 -3.20 12.09
CA ILE A 193 -1.60 -3.00 12.53
C ILE A 193 -1.76 -1.72 13.35
N LYS A 194 -0.83 -1.44 14.24
CA LYS A 194 -0.87 -0.24 15.10
C LYS A 194 -0.59 1.05 14.33
N ASN A 195 0.20 0.97 13.27
CA ASN A 195 0.63 2.12 12.48
C ASN A 195 -0.15 2.30 11.16
N ASP A 196 -1.21 1.51 10.96
CA ASP A 196 -2.03 1.56 9.77
C ASP A 196 -2.89 2.81 9.66
N ARG A 197 -2.98 3.57 10.73
CA ARG A 197 -3.76 4.80 10.80
C ARG A 197 -3.32 5.67 11.96
N ILE A 198 -3.57 6.95 11.84
CA ILE A 198 -3.49 7.89 12.94
C ILE A 198 -4.89 8.08 13.50
N VAL A 199 -5.05 7.90 14.80
CA VAL A 199 -6.28 8.20 15.52
C VAL A 199 -5.98 9.29 16.55
N LEU A 200 -6.60 10.46 16.35
CA LEU A 200 -6.44 11.61 17.21
C LEU A 200 -7.68 11.77 18.07
N GLY A 201 -7.48 11.77 19.38
CA GLY A 201 -8.51 12.25 20.33
C GLY A 201 -8.70 13.75 20.18
N ARG A 202 -9.89 14.25 20.56
CA ARG A 202 -10.22 15.69 20.46
C ARG A 202 -9.63 16.48 21.65
N LYS A 203 -8.31 16.48 21.72
CA LYS A 203 -7.53 17.24 22.70
C LYS A 203 -6.43 17.99 21.95
N LEU A 204 -6.26 19.26 22.28
CA LEU A 204 -5.18 20.07 21.75
C LEU A 204 -3.82 19.37 21.98
N GLY A 205 -2.99 19.30 20.94
CA GLY A 205 -1.72 18.58 20.95
C GLY A 205 -1.83 17.08 20.76
N SER A 206 -3.05 16.51 20.60
CA SER A 206 -3.19 15.11 20.22
C SER A 206 -2.49 14.87 18.89
N ASN A 207 -1.61 13.87 18.84
CA ASN A 207 -0.81 13.57 17.65
C ASN A 207 -0.62 12.07 17.43
N GLY A 208 -0.19 11.71 16.24
CA GLY A 208 0.15 10.35 15.85
C GLY A 208 1.02 10.33 14.62
N GLU A 209 1.68 9.21 14.39
CA GLU A 209 2.56 9.00 13.25
C GLU A 209 2.04 7.88 12.37
N TYR A 210 2.25 8.04 11.07
CA TYR A 210 1.96 7.06 10.04
C TYR A 210 3.20 6.82 9.18
N ARG A 211 3.62 5.58 9.04
CA ARG A 211 4.71 5.21 8.15
C ARG A 211 4.17 5.02 6.73
N PHE A 212 4.81 5.65 5.76
CA PHE A 212 4.54 5.44 4.35
C PHE A 212 5.84 5.19 3.59
N ARG A 213 5.76 4.36 2.56
CA ARG A 213 6.92 3.95 1.79
C ARG A 213 6.85 4.51 0.38
N ILE A 214 7.89 5.26 0.03
CA ILE A 214 8.12 5.72 -1.34
C ILE A 214 9.58 5.47 -1.73
N CYS A 215 9.80 4.86 -2.89
CA CYS A 215 11.14 4.58 -3.39
C CYS A 215 11.50 5.58 -4.49
N GLU A 216 11.52 6.85 -4.11
CA GLU A 216 11.82 8.00 -4.95
C GLU A 216 12.92 8.83 -4.32
N ASP A 217 13.86 9.29 -5.14
CA ASP A 217 14.82 10.31 -4.76
C ASP A 217 14.25 11.68 -5.15
N LEU A 218 13.56 12.32 -4.21
CA LEU A 218 12.97 13.64 -4.40
C LEU A 218 13.95 14.78 -4.12
N ALA A 219 15.15 14.49 -3.62
CA ALA A 219 16.20 15.47 -3.43
C ALA A 219 16.88 15.86 -4.76
N GLN A 220 16.78 14.96 -5.77
CA GLN A 220 17.29 15.24 -7.10
C GLN A 220 16.32 16.13 -7.89
N PRO A 221 16.84 17.07 -8.70
CA PRO A 221 15.99 17.86 -9.59
C PRO A 221 15.31 16.94 -10.61
N GLY A 222 14.00 17.03 -10.73
CA GLY A 222 13.26 16.26 -11.74
C GLY A 222 11.84 15.95 -11.32
N PRO A 223 11.56 14.91 -10.57
CA PRO A 223 10.18 14.53 -10.25
C PRO A 223 9.51 15.54 -9.31
N VAL A 224 8.21 15.75 -9.53
CA VAL A 224 7.33 16.45 -8.59
C VAL A 224 6.55 15.42 -7.83
N ALA A 225 6.51 15.55 -6.52
CA ALA A 225 5.70 14.69 -5.67
C ALA A 225 4.69 15.52 -4.87
N GLU A 226 3.46 15.04 -4.83
CA GLU A 226 2.38 15.59 -4.02
C GLU A 226 1.84 14.52 -3.08
N MET A 227 1.70 14.87 -1.81
CA MET A 227 1.03 14.04 -0.83
C MET A 227 -0.43 14.42 -0.73
N ILE A 228 -1.28 13.41 -0.67
CA ILE A 228 -2.71 13.53 -0.44
C ILE A 228 -3.03 12.76 0.84
N VAL A 229 -3.59 13.44 1.81
CA VAL A 229 -4.00 12.87 3.10
C VAL A 229 -5.51 12.95 3.21
N THR A 230 -6.18 11.83 3.30
CA THR A 230 -7.64 11.78 3.49
C THR A 230 -7.94 11.56 4.96
N ILE A 231 -8.77 12.40 5.54
CA ILE A 231 -9.07 12.42 6.96
C ILE A 231 -10.56 12.27 7.20
N ALA A 232 -10.92 11.23 7.95
CA ALA A 232 -12.27 11.05 8.46
C ALA A 232 -12.38 11.63 9.88
N GLY A 233 -13.57 12.14 10.24
CA GLY A 233 -13.84 12.60 11.61
C GLY A 233 -13.55 14.06 11.93
N ILE A 234 -12.83 14.81 11.09
CA ILE A 234 -12.73 16.28 11.21
C ILE A 234 -14.09 16.93 11.07
N VAL A 235 -14.94 16.23 10.49
CA VAL A 235 -16.27 16.61 10.19
C VAL A 235 -17.12 16.18 11.35
N GLY A 236 -17.51 17.10 12.20
CA GLY A 236 -18.37 16.92 13.36
C GLY A 236 -19.16 15.65 13.27
N ALA A 237 -18.65 14.64 13.89
CA ALA A 237 -19.04 13.29 13.61
C ALA A 237 -20.28 12.92 14.39
N ASP A 238 -21.29 13.64 14.17
CA ASP A 238 -22.59 13.00 14.22
C ASP A 238 -22.61 11.98 13.09
N LYS A 239 -23.05 10.77 13.41
CA LYS A 239 -23.26 9.65 12.48
C LYS A 239 -24.08 10.04 11.23
N GLN A 240 -24.46 11.28 11.12
CA GLN A 240 -25.24 11.92 10.10
C GLN A 240 -24.41 12.99 9.43
N CYS A 241 -23.92 12.66 8.30
CA CYS A 241 -23.32 13.51 7.31
C CYS A 241 -22.83 14.89 7.78
N PRO A 242 -21.61 15.03 7.90
CA PRO A 242 -20.97 16.21 8.43
C PRO A 242 -20.83 17.35 7.44
N ALA A 243 -20.64 17.10 6.16
CA ALA A 243 -20.72 18.15 5.15
C ALA A 243 -22.13 18.12 4.55
N ARG A 244 -22.99 18.94 5.05
CA ARG A 244 -24.27 19.15 4.39
C ARG A 244 -24.02 19.91 3.12
N LEU A 245 -24.41 19.32 2.00
CA LEU A 245 -24.57 20.04 0.76
C LEU A 245 -25.51 21.22 1.05
N GLN A 246 -24.98 22.44 0.91
CA GLN A 246 -25.80 23.64 1.05
C GLN A 246 -26.74 23.71 -0.13
N ARG A 247 -27.85 24.48 0.00
CA ARG A 247 -28.83 24.69 -1.10
C ARG A 247 -28.21 25.31 -2.35
N ASP A 248 -27.08 26.02 -2.19
CA ASP A 248 -26.30 26.63 -3.27
C ASP A 248 -25.31 25.69 -3.94
N GLY A 249 -25.29 24.41 -3.55
CA GLY A 249 -24.33 23.43 -4.06
C GLY A 249 -22.95 23.46 -3.40
N SER A 250 -22.70 24.38 -2.45
CA SER A 250 -21.45 24.44 -1.69
C SER A 250 -21.45 23.48 -0.51
N PHE A 251 -20.26 23.08 -0.07
CA PHE A 251 -20.08 22.33 1.16
C PHE A 251 -19.58 23.25 2.26
N LYS A 252 -20.30 23.31 3.36
CA LYS A 252 -19.80 24.01 4.54
C LYS A 252 -18.67 23.17 5.17
N PRO A 253 -17.49 23.74 5.38
CA PRO A 253 -16.43 23.07 6.12
C PRO A 253 -16.99 22.70 7.50
N PRO A 254 -16.84 21.45 7.89
CA PRO A 254 -17.66 20.89 8.97
C PRO A 254 -17.12 21.18 10.35
N ALA A 255 -15.84 21.49 10.49
CA ALA A 255 -15.26 21.69 11.80
C ALA A 255 -14.18 22.78 11.78
N LYS A 256 -14.02 23.42 12.93
CA LYS A 256 -12.94 24.39 13.18
C LYS A 256 -11.63 23.72 13.59
N ASP A 257 -11.59 22.39 13.57
CA ASP A 257 -10.36 21.64 13.84
C ASP A 257 -9.27 22.03 12.84
N LYS A 258 -8.06 22.23 13.33
CA LYS A 258 -6.87 22.47 12.50
C LYS A 258 -5.82 21.43 12.80
N LEU A 259 -5.20 20.92 11.75
CA LEU A 259 -4.10 19.98 11.83
C LEU A 259 -2.82 20.61 11.32
N ALA A 260 -1.72 20.34 12.03
CA ALA A 260 -0.37 20.51 11.51
C ALA A 260 0.14 19.14 11.04
N PHE A 261 0.85 19.13 9.92
CA PHE A 261 1.50 17.94 9.39
C PHE A 261 3.01 18.10 9.43
N TYR A 262 3.70 16.98 9.63
CA TYR A 262 5.15 16.91 9.61
C TYR A 262 5.59 15.71 8.78
N VAL A 263 6.56 15.90 7.91
CA VAL A 263 7.18 14.80 7.15
C VAL A 263 8.60 14.63 7.66
N ASN A 264 8.92 13.45 8.16
CA ASN A 264 10.23 13.13 8.77
C ASN A 264 10.69 14.17 9.81
N GLY A 265 9.75 14.68 10.61
CA GLY A 265 10.00 15.68 11.66
C GLY A 265 9.96 17.13 11.20
N THR A 266 9.93 17.42 9.91
CA THR A 266 9.85 18.79 9.37
C THR A 266 8.39 19.17 9.16
N VAL A 267 8.00 20.34 9.67
CA VAL A 267 6.65 20.88 9.52
C VAL A 267 6.33 21.17 8.05
N VAL A 268 5.14 20.79 7.63
CA VAL A 268 4.60 21.20 6.32
C VAL A 268 4.10 22.63 6.43
N PRO A 269 4.60 23.59 5.61
CA PRO A 269 4.15 24.96 5.67
C PRO A 269 2.65 25.07 5.39
N ALA A 270 1.92 25.73 6.30
CA ALA A 270 0.45 25.76 6.25
C ALA A 270 -0.09 26.39 4.95
N GLU A 271 0.64 27.34 4.38
CA GLU A 271 0.31 28.02 3.12
C GLU A 271 0.42 27.10 1.89
N THR A 272 1.15 26.00 2.00
CA THR A 272 1.27 24.99 0.93
C THR A 272 0.16 23.97 0.94
N ILE A 273 -0.61 23.91 2.03
CA ILE A 273 -1.66 22.90 2.22
C ILE A 273 -2.94 23.38 1.54
N LYS A 274 -3.39 22.61 0.56
CA LYS A 274 -4.70 22.76 -0.06
C LYS A 274 -5.68 21.82 0.60
N VAL A 275 -6.83 22.35 1.00
CA VAL A 275 -7.90 21.55 1.62
C VAL A 275 -9.09 21.48 0.70
N SER A 276 -9.62 20.31 0.49
CA SER A 276 -10.84 20.07 -0.27
C SER A 276 -11.78 19.10 0.44
N TRP A 277 -13.06 19.16 0.07
CA TRP A 277 -14.09 18.25 0.57
C TRP A 277 -14.76 17.56 -0.62
N PRO A 278 -14.61 16.24 -0.79
CA PRO A 278 -15.26 15.55 -1.88
C PRO A 278 -16.78 15.51 -1.66
N SER A 279 -17.52 15.65 -2.73
CA SER A 279 -18.98 15.57 -2.75
C SER A 279 -19.54 14.18 -2.48
N ARG A 280 -18.67 13.16 -2.54
CA ARG A 280 -19.01 11.77 -2.22
C ARG A 280 -17.86 11.18 -1.43
N GLY A 281 -18.17 10.55 -0.29
CA GLY A 281 -17.18 9.80 0.49
C GLY A 281 -16.56 8.72 -0.38
N ARG A 282 -15.24 8.66 -0.40
CA ARG A 282 -14.47 7.70 -1.21
C ARG A 282 -14.47 6.30 -0.66
N SER A 283 -14.92 6.06 0.54
CA SER A 283 -14.70 4.77 1.15
C SER A 283 -15.96 4.18 1.76
N LYS A 284 -16.34 3.01 1.30
CA LYS A 284 -17.15 2.05 2.05
C LYS A 284 -16.28 1.26 3.05
N ALA A 285 -15.04 1.70 3.26
CA ALA A 285 -14.16 1.13 4.23
C ALA A 285 -14.89 1.08 5.57
N TYR A 286 -14.91 -0.02 6.23
CA TYR A 286 -15.61 -0.25 7.51
C TYR A 286 -17.10 -0.59 7.46
N GLY A 287 -17.65 -0.94 6.30
CA GLY A 287 -19.08 -1.25 6.17
C GLY A 287 -20.00 -0.08 6.57
N ARG A 288 -19.44 1.14 6.64
CA ARG A 288 -20.14 2.38 6.90
C ARG A 288 -19.84 3.38 5.80
N PRO A 289 -20.83 4.04 5.22
CA PRO A 289 -20.56 5.13 4.30
C PRO A 289 -19.82 6.23 5.08
N PHE A 290 -18.53 6.44 4.77
CA PHE A 290 -17.89 7.70 5.13
C PHE A 290 -18.51 8.77 4.26
N GLN A 291 -19.38 9.52 4.84
CA GLN A 291 -20.15 10.48 4.06
C GLN A 291 -19.35 11.72 3.73
N THR A 292 -18.24 11.97 4.45
CA THR A 292 -17.34 13.08 4.13
C THR A 292 -15.95 12.86 4.68
N CYS A 293 -14.99 13.17 3.86
CA CYS A 293 -13.60 13.22 4.21
C CYS A 293 -13.07 14.62 3.90
N SER A 294 -12.21 15.15 4.75
CA SER A 294 -11.35 16.25 4.38
C SER A 294 -10.12 15.72 3.68
N ILE A 295 -9.76 16.31 2.55
CA ILE A 295 -8.59 15.95 1.77
C ILE A 295 -7.60 17.09 1.88
N PHE A 296 -6.41 16.78 2.37
CA PHE A 296 -5.28 17.70 2.47
C PHE A 296 -4.26 17.32 1.41
N MET A 297 -3.82 18.28 0.62
CA MET A 297 -2.84 18.07 -0.43
C MET A 297 -1.69 19.05 -0.25
N PHE A 298 -0.48 18.58 -0.32
CA PHE A 298 0.72 19.43 -0.23
C PHE A 298 1.92 18.82 -0.97
N PRO A 299 2.85 19.65 -1.49
CA PRO A 299 4.03 19.17 -2.19
C PRO A 299 5.00 18.47 -1.23
N LEU A 300 5.60 17.36 -1.68
CA LEU A 300 6.68 16.68 -0.96
C LEU A 300 8.07 17.13 -1.39
N THR A 301 8.22 17.74 -2.55
CA THR A 301 9.52 18.09 -3.14
C THR A 301 10.34 19.08 -2.32
N SER A 302 9.71 19.82 -1.42
CA SER A 302 10.37 20.77 -0.48
C SER A 302 10.56 20.17 0.92
N LEU A 303 10.21 18.92 1.14
CA LEU A 303 10.25 18.27 2.43
C LEU A 303 11.34 17.18 2.45
N PRO A 304 11.92 16.87 3.61
CA PRO A 304 13.03 15.92 3.73
C PRO A 304 12.54 14.46 3.61
N THR A 305 12.14 14.07 2.42
CA THR A 305 11.80 12.68 2.13
C THR A 305 13.05 11.85 1.92
N VAL A 306 12.98 10.56 2.26
CA VAL A 306 14.03 9.58 2.00
C VAL A 306 13.54 8.48 1.08
N PHE A 307 14.48 7.87 0.37
CA PHE A 307 14.18 6.68 -0.42
C PHE A 307 13.84 5.52 0.51
N GLY A 308 12.62 5.01 0.45
CA GLY A 308 12.11 3.96 1.33
C GLY A 308 11.09 4.46 2.35
N ASP A 309 11.31 4.16 3.62
CA ASP A 309 10.36 4.43 4.69
C ASP A 309 10.42 5.90 5.17
N ASN A 310 9.28 6.54 5.12
CA ASN A 310 9.05 7.90 5.58
C ASN A 310 7.98 7.92 6.66
N LYS A 311 7.88 9.01 7.42
CA LYS A 311 6.88 9.21 8.46
C LYS A 311 6.08 10.48 8.20
N LEU A 312 4.76 10.35 8.25
CA LEU A 312 3.84 11.47 8.41
C LEU A 312 3.41 11.55 9.87
N LYS A 313 3.64 12.68 10.53
CA LYS A 313 3.00 13.01 11.81
C LYS A 313 1.88 13.99 11.54
N ALA A 314 0.73 13.78 12.19
CA ALA A 314 -0.34 14.76 12.25
C ALA A 314 -0.56 15.16 13.71
N GLU A 315 -0.84 16.45 13.95
CA GLU A 315 -1.05 17.01 15.27
C GLU A 315 -2.25 17.95 15.25
N LEU A 316 -3.15 17.83 16.22
CA LEU A 316 -4.32 18.66 16.37
C LEU A 316 -3.94 19.97 17.04
N VAL A 317 -3.89 21.07 16.27
CA VAL A 317 -3.44 22.39 16.74
C VAL A 317 -4.60 23.36 17.00
N ALA A 318 -5.82 23.01 16.62
CA ALA A 318 -7.04 23.66 17.06
C ALA A 318 -8.18 22.64 17.13
N VAL A 319 -9.02 22.74 18.13
CA VAL A 319 -10.11 21.80 18.41
C VAL A 319 -11.45 22.51 18.21
N ASP A 320 -12.36 21.87 17.48
CA ASP A 320 -13.75 22.26 17.46
C ASP A 320 -14.48 21.66 18.67
N GLU A 321 -14.96 22.50 19.57
CA GLU A 321 -15.67 22.08 20.78
C GLU A 321 -16.97 21.32 20.49
N GLN A 322 -17.55 21.53 19.30
CA GLN A 322 -18.76 20.83 18.86
C GLN A 322 -18.47 19.44 18.25
N GLY A 323 -17.21 19.14 17.99
CA GLY A 323 -16.79 17.87 17.43
C GLY A 323 -16.82 16.75 18.48
N LYS A 324 -17.45 15.61 18.16
CA LYS A 324 -17.66 14.50 19.10
C LYS A 324 -16.87 13.24 18.79
N SER A 325 -16.35 13.07 17.58
CA SER A 325 -15.62 11.84 17.20
C SER A 325 -14.13 12.05 17.08
N GLU A 326 -13.43 10.94 17.18
CA GLU A 326 -12.01 10.86 16.86
C GLU A 326 -11.74 11.30 15.43
N ILE A 327 -10.57 11.85 15.20
CA ILE A 327 -10.05 12.19 13.89
C ILE A 327 -9.21 11.02 13.42
N ILE A 328 -9.57 10.43 12.30
CA ILE A 328 -8.92 9.24 11.77
C ILE A 328 -8.27 9.58 10.43
N ILE A 329 -6.96 9.34 10.35
CA ILE A 329 -6.18 9.44 9.14
C ILE A 329 -5.75 8.03 8.77
N ASP A 330 -6.30 7.49 7.72
CA ASP A 330 -6.06 6.12 7.27
C ASP A 330 -5.74 6.02 5.78
N HIS A 331 -5.77 7.14 5.08
CA HIS A 331 -5.49 7.21 3.65
C HIS A 331 -4.35 8.19 3.38
N LEU A 332 -3.25 7.67 2.88
CA LEU A 332 -2.15 8.45 2.33
C LEU A 332 -1.94 8.06 0.88
N GLU A 333 -1.84 9.06 0.04
CA GLU A 333 -1.50 8.88 -1.37
C GLU A 333 -0.31 9.78 -1.69
N VAL A 334 0.62 9.26 -2.48
CA VAL A 334 1.73 10.06 -3.02
C VAL A 334 1.74 9.91 -4.53
N THR A 335 1.49 11.01 -5.22
CA THR A 335 1.58 11.06 -6.68
C THR A 335 2.94 11.61 -7.07
N VAL A 336 3.66 10.89 -7.90
CA VAL A 336 4.96 11.31 -8.44
C VAL A 336 4.87 11.44 -9.95
N VAL A 337 5.17 12.64 -10.45
CA VAL A 337 5.16 12.96 -11.88
C VAL A 337 6.59 13.33 -12.31
N PRO A 338 7.15 12.66 -13.32
CA PRO A 338 8.44 13.03 -13.88
C PRO A 338 8.43 14.45 -14.47
N SER A 339 9.54 15.16 -14.38
CA SER A 339 9.66 16.56 -14.80
C SER A 339 9.31 16.82 -16.27
N TRP A 340 9.60 15.88 -17.14
CA TRP A 340 9.31 15.98 -18.58
C TRP A 340 7.82 15.91 -18.94
N LYS A 341 6.96 15.52 -17.98
CA LYS A 341 5.50 15.50 -18.15
C LYS A 341 4.79 16.74 -17.59
N ARG A 342 5.52 17.74 -17.10
CA ARG A 342 4.87 18.99 -16.69
C ARG A 342 4.29 19.67 -17.93
N PRO A 343 2.99 19.97 -17.97
CA PRO A 343 2.49 20.94 -18.94
C PRO A 343 3.23 22.27 -18.69
N PRO A 344 3.53 23.03 -19.74
CA PRO A 344 4.07 24.37 -19.57
C PRO A 344 3.12 25.16 -18.66
N GLN A 345 3.71 25.88 -17.68
CA GLN A 345 2.97 26.79 -16.81
C GLN A 345 2.38 27.93 -17.59
#